data_2f628f6ea2732dcd8582f2f98e32fa04
#
_entry.id   2f628f6ea2732dcd8582f2f98e32fa04
#
_cell.length_a   1.000
_cell.length_b   1.000
_cell.length_c   1.000
_cell.angle_alpha   90.00
_cell.angle_beta   90.00
_cell.angle_gamma   90.00
#
_symmetry.space_group_name_H-M   'P 1'
#
loop_
_entity.id
_entity.type
_entity.pdbx_description
1 polymer ?
#
loop_
_entity_poly.entity_id
_entity_poly.type
_entity_poly.pdbx_seq_one_letter_code
_entity_poly.pdbx_strand_id
1 'polypeptide(L)'
;MRSKEGAIFFVINIVGNFGTVFCDNGYYNKAIAASPVDALPGYIMGGLSWFAIPWLAATTMGLSAIALESNPVFPGYPARMADADVTAGLVLPTAAVALMGSGGAAAVLLLVFMAVTSAST
;
A
#
# COMPACT_ATOMS: atom_id res chain seq x y z
N MET A 1 13.66 5.83 -15.88
CA MET A 1 12.50 4.93 -15.82
C MET A 1 11.30 5.63 -16.44
N ARG A 2 10.85 5.18 -17.60
CA ARG A 2 9.64 5.69 -18.25
C ARG A 2 8.72 4.49 -18.50
N SER A 3 7.88 4.16 -17.54
CA SER A 3 6.88 3.11 -17.70
C SER A 3 5.55 3.78 -18.10
N LYS A 4 5.11 3.51 -19.33
CA LYS A 4 3.79 3.95 -19.81
C LYS A 4 2.67 3.35 -18.95
N GLU A 5 2.80 2.09 -18.59
CA GLU A 5 1.83 1.38 -17.75
C GLU A 5 1.77 1.97 -16.34
N GLY A 6 2.93 2.29 -15.75
CA GLY A 6 2.98 2.97 -14.45
C GLY A 6 2.32 4.34 -14.45
N ALA A 7 2.46 5.11 -15.54
CA ALA A 7 1.79 6.40 -15.66
C ALA A 7 0.27 6.25 -15.80
N ILE A 8 -0.20 5.25 -16.57
CA ILE A 8 -1.63 4.94 -16.69
C ILE A 8 -2.18 4.51 -15.34
N PHE A 9 -1.50 3.62 -14.64
CA PHE A 9 -1.90 3.13 -13.31
C PHE A 9 -1.98 4.28 -12.29
N PHE A 10 -1.02 5.21 -12.32
CA PHE A 10 -1.04 6.41 -11.48
C PHE A 10 -2.30 7.25 -11.72
N VAL A 11 -2.62 7.55 -12.98
CA VAL A 11 -3.82 8.34 -13.33
C VAL A 11 -5.10 7.62 -12.92
N ILE A 12 -5.21 6.30 -13.19
CA ILE A 12 -6.37 5.50 -12.80
C ILE A 12 -6.58 5.54 -11.29
N ASN A 13 -5.51 5.39 -10.50
CA ASN A 13 -5.63 5.42 -9.04
C ASN A 13 -6.01 6.80 -8.51
N ILE A 14 -5.47 7.88 -9.05
CA ILE A 14 -5.87 9.23 -8.63
C ILE A 14 -7.35 9.46 -8.93
N VAL A 15 -7.78 9.21 -10.15
CA VAL A 15 -9.17 9.46 -10.57
C VAL A 15 -10.14 8.53 -9.83
N GLY A 16 -9.80 7.25 -9.71
CA GLY A 16 -10.63 6.26 -9.04
C GLY A 16 -10.79 6.55 -7.55
N ASN A 17 -9.70 6.79 -6.84
CA ASN A 17 -9.72 7.09 -5.41
C ASN A 17 -10.40 8.43 -5.11
N PHE A 18 -10.17 9.44 -5.94
CA PHE A 18 -10.86 10.73 -5.83
C PHE A 18 -12.37 10.57 -6.03
N GLY A 19 -12.77 9.80 -7.06
CA GLY A 19 -14.16 9.48 -7.32
C GLY A 19 -14.82 8.72 -6.17
N THR A 20 -14.13 7.76 -5.57
CA THR A 20 -14.62 7.02 -4.40
C THR A 20 -14.90 7.95 -3.22
N VAL A 21 -13.96 8.85 -2.89
CA VAL A 21 -14.13 9.81 -1.79
C VAL A 21 -15.31 10.75 -2.03
N PHE A 22 -15.51 11.23 -3.26
CA PHE A 22 -16.60 12.14 -3.59
C PHE A 22 -17.97 11.46 -3.67
N CYS A 23 -18.02 10.20 -4.07
CA CYS A 23 -19.27 9.49 -4.32
C CYS A 23 -19.70 8.60 -3.14
N ASP A 24 -18.85 8.39 -2.16
CA ASP A 24 -19.17 7.55 -1.00
C ASP A 24 -19.63 8.39 0.20
N ASN A 25 -20.91 8.23 0.52
CA ASN A 25 -21.53 8.91 1.67
C ASN A 25 -20.93 8.51 3.01
N GLY A 26 -20.25 7.38 3.12
CA GLY A 26 -19.62 6.92 4.36
C GLY A 26 -18.56 7.89 4.87
N TYR A 27 -17.79 8.52 3.97
CA TYR A 27 -16.83 9.53 4.34
C TYR A 27 -17.48 10.79 4.94
N TYR A 28 -18.60 11.21 4.35
CA TYR A 28 -19.32 12.42 4.80
C TYR A 28 -20.06 12.18 6.12
N ASN A 29 -20.58 10.99 6.34
CA ASN A 29 -21.24 10.64 7.60
C ASN A 29 -20.28 10.76 8.80
N LYS A 30 -19.05 10.32 8.63
CA LYS A 30 -18.00 10.47 9.66
C LYS A 30 -17.64 11.94 9.89
N ALA A 31 -17.58 12.74 8.82
CA ALA A 31 -17.31 14.17 8.92
C ALA A 31 -18.45 14.94 9.62
N ILE A 32 -19.71 14.56 9.35
CA ILE A 32 -20.89 15.19 9.96
C ILE A 32 -21.01 14.81 11.44
N ALA A 33 -20.63 13.57 11.81
CA ALA A 33 -20.66 13.10 13.19
C ALA A 33 -19.54 13.71 14.06
N ALA A 34 -18.47 14.19 13.44
CA ALA A 34 -17.37 14.86 14.14
C ALA A 34 -17.69 16.32 14.45
N SER A 35 -17.01 16.87 15.48
CA SER A 35 -17.07 18.33 15.74
C SER A 35 -16.56 19.10 14.50
N PRO A 36 -17.29 20.13 14.03
CA PRO A 36 -16.85 20.91 12.87
C PRO A 36 -15.47 21.57 13.05
N VAL A 37 -15.09 21.86 14.29
CA VAL A 37 -13.80 22.46 14.62
C VAL A 37 -12.65 21.46 14.46
N ASP A 38 -12.90 20.20 14.81
CA ASP A 38 -11.88 19.14 14.82
C ASP A 38 -11.84 18.35 13.51
N ALA A 39 -12.93 18.37 12.73
CA ALA A 39 -13.04 17.60 11.49
C ALA A 39 -11.99 18.03 10.47
N LEU A 40 -11.83 19.31 10.21
CA LEU A 40 -10.89 19.82 9.22
C LEU A 40 -9.43 19.50 9.56
N PRO A 41 -8.91 19.87 10.74
CA PRO A 41 -7.54 19.50 11.09
C PRO A 41 -7.33 17.99 11.15
N GLY A 42 -8.32 17.22 11.60
CA GLY A 42 -8.28 15.76 11.62
C GLY A 42 -8.10 15.16 10.23
N TYR A 43 -8.85 15.62 9.23
CA TYR A 43 -8.72 15.18 7.84
C TYR A 43 -7.37 15.57 7.22
N ILE A 44 -6.88 16.78 7.49
CA ILE A 44 -5.57 17.23 7.00
C ILE A 44 -4.45 16.36 7.59
N MET A 45 -4.45 16.16 8.90
CA MET A 45 -3.44 15.33 9.56
C MET A 45 -3.52 13.87 9.13
N GLY A 46 -4.73 13.33 9.00
CA GLY A 46 -4.96 11.98 8.48
C GLY A 46 -4.42 11.81 7.06
N GLY A 47 -4.70 12.76 6.18
CA GLY A 47 -4.20 12.75 4.81
C GLY A 47 -2.67 12.85 4.72
N LEU A 48 -2.04 13.70 5.53
CA LEU A 48 -0.58 13.79 5.59
C LEU A 48 0.07 12.52 6.12
N SER A 49 -0.49 11.93 7.17
CA SER A 49 0.00 10.67 7.74
C SER A 49 -0.18 9.52 6.74
N TRP A 50 -1.31 9.46 6.08
CA TRP A 50 -1.59 8.46 5.06
C TRP A 50 -0.64 8.58 3.86
N PHE A 51 -0.31 9.79 3.43
CA PHE A 51 0.66 9.99 2.36
C PHE A 51 2.06 9.50 2.77
N ALA A 52 2.53 9.86 3.96
CA ALA A 52 3.88 9.54 4.41
C ALA A 52 4.11 8.03 4.56
N ILE A 53 3.19 7.31 5.22
CA ILE A 53 3.39 5.89 5.57
C ILE A 53 3.32 4.97 4.35
N PRO A 54 2.27 4.97 3.52
CA PRO A 54 2.20 4.12 2.32
C PRO A 54 3.28 4.44 1.30
N TRP A 55 3.63 5.71 1.11
CA TRP A 55 4.69 6.10 0.19
C TRP A 55 6.04 5.50 0.56
N LEU A 56 6.42 5.64 1.83
CA LEU A 56 7.68 5.09 2.33
C LEU A 56 7.67 3.56 2.27
N ALA A 57 6.59 2.92 2.73
CA ALA A 57 6.48 1.47 2.73
C ALA A 57 6.52 0.90 1.31
N ALA A 58 5.74 1.42 0.38
CA ALA A 58 5.70 0.95 -1.00
C ALA A 58 7.05 1.14 -1.71
N THR A 59 7.68 2.31 -1.56
CA THR A 59 8.96 2.62 -2.18
C THR A 59 10.08 1.75 -1.61
N THR A 60 10.17 1.66 -0.29
CA THR A 60 11.23 0.91 0.39
C THR A 60 11.13 -0.59 0.09
N MET A 61 9.94 -1.16 0.21
CA MET A 61 9.75 -2.60 -0.02
C MET A 61 9.87 -2.95 -1.51
N GLY A 62 9.40 -2.10 -2.41
CA GLY A 62 9.57 -2.29 -3.85
C GLY A 62 11.04 -2.25 -4.28
N LEU A 63 11.82 -1.29 -3.80
CA LEU A 63 13.24 -1.21 -4.07
C LEU A 63 14.02 -2.37 -3.41
N SER A 64 13.63 -2.77 -2.22
CA SER A 64 14.23 -3.92 -1.54
C SER A 64 13.98 -5.22 -2.30
N ALA A 65 12.77 -5.42 -2.83
CA ALA A 65 12.48 -6.57 -3.67
C ALA A 65 13.38 -6.64 -4.90
N ILE A 66 13.50 -5.52 -5.63
CA ILE A 66 14.38 -5.43 -6.82
C ILE A 66 15.84 -5.70 -6.46
N ALA A 67 16.31 -5.14 -5.34
CA ALA A 67 17.69 -5.33 -4.89
C ALA A 67 17.99 -6.77 -4.46
N LEU A 68 16.98 -7.45 -3.91
CA LEU A 68 17.12 -8.83 -3.42
C LEU A 68 16.87 -9.89 -4.49
N GLU A 69 16.29 -9.56 -5.64
CA GLU A 69 16.03 -10.54 -6.72
C GLU A 69 17.27 -11.34 -7.15
N SER A 70 18.46 -10.74 -7.05
CA SER A 70 19.73 -11.40 -7.37
C SER A 70 20.37 -12.15 -6.19
N ASN A 71 19.72 -12.19 -5.03
CA ASN A 71 20.25 -12.80 -3.82
C ASN A 71 19.61 -14.18 -3.60
N PRO A 72 20.40 -15.23 -3.24
CA PRO A 72 19.90 -16.57 -2.94
C PRO A 72 18.84 -16.64 -1.83
N VAL A 73 18.75 -15.61 -0.97
CA VAL A 73 17.74 -15.51 0.09
C VAL A 73 16.35 -15.18 -0.47
N PHE A 74 16.28 -14.66 -1.69
CA PHE A 74 15.01 -14.32 -2.32
C PHE A 74 14.24 -15.59 -2.75
N PRO A 75 12.97 -15.75 -2.39
CA PRO A 75 12.21 -16.98 -2.66
C PRO A 75 12.12 -17.37 -4.14
N GLY A 76 12.29 -16.44 -5.05
CA GLY A 76 12.24 -16.66 -6.49
C GLY A 76 13.59 -16.94 -7.16
N TYR A 77 14.71 -16.87 -6.41
CA TYR A 77 16.06 -17.05 -6.98
C TYR A 77 16.21 -18.41 -7.71
N PRO A 78 16.86 -18.46 -8.89
CA PRO A 78 17.55 -17.39 -9.65
C PRO A 78 16.66 -16.61 -10.62
N ALA A 79 15.37 -16.94 -10.72
CA ALA A 79 14.44 -16.29 -11.60
C ALA A 79 13.90 -14.98 -10.97
N ARG A 80 13.57 -14.01 -11.83
CA ARG A 80 12.81 -12.84 -11.40
C ARG A 80 11.41 -13.24 -10.98
N MET A 81 10.81 -12.42 -10.13
CA MET A 81 9.42 -12.58 -9.76
C MET A 81 8.53 -12.58 -11.02
N ALA A 82 7.61 -13.54 -11.11
CA ALA A 82 6.71 -13.63 -12.26
C ALA A 82 5.80 -12.38 -12.34
N ASP A 83 5.50 -11.93 -13.56
CA ASP A 83 4.62 -10.77 -13.76
C ASP A 83 3.23 -11.01 -13.15
N ALA A 84 2.77 -12.26 -13.11
CA ALA A 84 1.53 -12.64 -12.44
C ALA A 84 1.57 -12.38 -10.94
N ASP A 85 2.68 -12.69 -10.26
CA ASP A 85 2.86 -12.48 -8.83
C ASP A 85 3.00 -10.99 -8.49
N VAL A 86 3.68 -10.23 -9.36
CA VAL A 86 3.77 -8.77 -9.23
C VAL A 86 2.39 -8.14 -9.37
N THR A 87 1.60 -8.58 -10.35
CA THR A 87 0.24 -8.10 -10.57
C THR A 87 -0.70 -8.50 -9.43
N ALA A 88 -0.48 -9.67 -8.83
CA ALA A 88 -1.21 -10.12 -7.64
C ALA A 88 -0.84 -9.37 -6.35
N GLY A 89 0.15 -8.46 -6.38
CA GLY A 89 0.57 -7.67 -5.22
C GLY A 89 1.47 -8.40 -4.23
N LEU A 90 2.11 -9.50 -4.65
CA LEU A 90 2.95 -10.34 -3.78
C LEU A 90 4.36 -9.79 -3.55
N VAL A 91 4.69 -8.61 -4.10
CA VAL A 91 6.02 -7.99 -3.96
C VAL A 91 6.36 -7.72 -2.50
N LEU A 92 5.44 -7.09 -1.76
CA LEU A 92 5.64 -6.74 -0.35
C LEU A 92 5.81 -7.97 0.55
N PRO A 93 4.93 -8.99 0.53
CA PRO A 93 5.13 -10.17 1.35
C PRO A 93 6.39 -10.96 0.97
N THR A 94 6.74 -11.04 -0.32
CA THR A 94 7.95 -11.74 -0.77
C THR A 94 9.22 -11.03 -0.28
N ALA A 95 9.28 -9.70 -0.38
CA ALA A 95 10.38 -8.92 0.15
C ALA A 95 10.50 -9.06 1.68
N ALA A 96 9.38 -9.03 2.40
CA ALA A 96 9.37 -9.20 3.85
C ALA A 96 9.86 -10.59 4.27
N VAL A 97 9.48 -11.64 3.55
CA VAL A 97 9.98 -13.00 3.79
C VAL A 97 11.48 -13.10 3.50
N ALA A 98 11.96 -12.48 2.43
CA ALA A 98 13.38 -12.46 2.09
C ALA A 98 14.23 -11.77 3.17
N LEU A 99 13.71 -10.72 3.80
CA LEU A 99 14.43 -9.93 4.82
C LEU A 99 14.33 -10.52 6.24
N MET A 100 13.16 -11.04 6.61
CA MET A 100 12.84 -11.41 7.99
C MET A 100 12.38 -12.88 8.13
N GLY A 101 12.41 -13.65 7.07
CA GLY A 101 11.96 -15.05 7.09
C GLY A 101 10.49 -15.20 7.49
N SER A 102 10.18 -16.19 8.31
CA SER A 102 8.82 -16.47 8.80
C SER A 102 8.23 -15.31 9.62
N GLY A 103 9.06 -14.53 10.30
CA GLY A 103 8.64 -13.32 11.01
C GLY A 103 8.11 -12.25 10.07
N GLY A 104 8.70 -12.11 8.87
CA GLY A 104 8.22 -11.20 7.83
C GLY A 104 6.85 -11.57 7.30
N ALA A 105 6.60 -12.87 7.08
CA ALA A 105 5.29 -13.36 6.68
C ALA A 105 4.21 -13.05 7.72
N ALA A 106 4.50 -13.31 9.00
CA ALA A 106 3.58 -13.01 10.09
C ALA A 106 3.30 -11.51 10.21
N ALA A 107 4.33 -10.68 10.09
CA ALA A 107 4.19 -9.22 10.15
C ALA A 107 3.31 -8.68 9.02
N VAL A 108 3.48 -9.17 7.79
CA VAL A 108 2.64 -8.76 6.66
C VAL A 108 1.19 -9.23 6.84
N LEU A 109 0.96 -10.44 7.31
CA LEU A 109 -0.40 -10.92 7.60
C LEU A 109 -1.10 -10.06 8.65
N LEU A 110 -0.41 -9.71 9.73
CA LEU A 110 -0.93 -8.81 10.76
C LEU A 110 -1.24 -7.43 10.20
N LEU A 111 -0.33 -6.87 9.38
CA LEU A 111 -0.53 -5.58 8.74
C LEU A 111 -1.76 -5.57 7.84
N VAL A 112 -1.93 -6.60 7.01
CA VAL A 112 -3.10 -6.74 6.14
C VAL A 112 -4.39 -6.89 6.96
N PHE A 113 -4.36 -7.70 8.01
CA PHE A 113 -5.49 -7.87 8.90
C PHE A 113 -5.90 -6.55 9.57
N MET A 114 -4.93 -5.81 10.08
CA MET A 114 -5.19 -4.48 10.69
C MET A 114 -5.74 -3.48 9.68
N ALA A 115 -5.19 -3.47 8.46
CA ALA A 115 -5.65 -2.59 7.39
C ALA A 115 -7.09 -2.90 6.97
N VAL A 116 -7.42 -4.18 6.79
CA VAL A 116 -8.78 -4.61 6.43
C VAL A 116 -9.77 -4.30 7.56
N THR A 117 -9.40 -4.56 8.80
CA THR A 117 -10.25 -4.25 9.95
C THR A 117 -10.51 -2.76 10.05
N SER A 118 -9.49 -1.93 9.89
CA SER A 118 -9.62 -0.46 9.89
C SER A 118 -10.50 0.06 8.76
N ALA A 119 -10.46 -0.58 7.60
CA ALA A 119 -11.29 -0.18 6.45
C ALA A 119 -12.74 -0.63 6.57
N SER A 120 -13.02 -1.65 7.41
CA SER A 120 -14.37 -2.23 7.59
C SER A 120 -15.19 -1.56 8.69
N THR A 121 -14.60 -0.68 9.47
CA THR A 121 -15.25 0.10 10.54
C THR A 121 -15.62 1.50 10.04
#